data_7f207b3839541a52b676e885e6c8e608
#
_entry.id   7f207b3839541a52b676e885e6c8e608
#
_cell.length_a   1.000
_cell.length_b   1.000
_cell.length_c   1.000
_cell.angle_alpha   90.00
_cell.angle_beta   90.00
_cell.angle_gamma   90.00
#
_symmetry.space_group_name_H-M   'P 1'
#
loop_
_entity.id
_entity.type
_entity.pdbx_description
1 polymer ?
#
loop_
_entity_poly.entity_id
_entity_poly.type
_entity_poly.pdbx_seq_one_letter_code
_entity_poly.pdbx_strand_id
1 'polypeptide(L)'
;MTISKMTALHRRVHRLFLVVCLVSFIGLLTTACSHAPQGSRSASSTGEWHDFHGTWTAAGSRNIMPFGGDRRAAMSILNGSLVLAGPSRPNVGFRAEAFVFNDTATGMVGRAVWTDEHGDQAFSELRGEGNADNNKIAGTFVGGTGRYAGANGTYEFSWRFVLENEDGVVEGQSMGLKGRVRIGSPQTGSQQGGLL
;
A
#
# COMPACT_ATOMS: atom_id res chain seq x y z
N MET A 1 -40.77 -42.36 -31.65
CA MET A 1 -41.15 -41.13 -32.39
C MET A 1 -41.04 -39.95 -31.46
N THR A 2 -39.89 -39.21 -31.37
CA THR A 2 -39.86 -37.88 -30.70
C THR A 2 -38.44 -37.26 -30.56
N ILE A 3 -37.41 -37.77 -31.21
CA ILE A 3 -36.03 -37.15 -31.08
C ILE A 3 -35.70 -36.23 -32.28
N SER A 4 -36.42 -36.36 -33.40
CA SER A 4 -36.11 -35.58 -34.63
C SER A 4 -36.65 -34.15 -34.65
N LYS A 5 -37.57 -33.77 -33.78
CA LYS A 5 -38.16 -32.42 -33.77
C LYS A 5 -37.44 -31.42 -32.88
N MET A 6 -36.62 -31.88 -31.93
CA MET A 6 -35.86 -30.98 -31.02
C MET A 6 -34.62 -30.37 -31.66
N THR A 7 -33.96 -31.03 -32.59
CA THR A 7 -32.76 -30.56 -33.28
C THR A 7 -33.05 -29.46 -34.31
N ALA A 8 -34.25 -29.44 -34.89
CA ALA A 8 -34.59 -28.38 -35.87
C ALA A 8 -34.92 -27.03 -35.22
N LEU A 9 -35.49 -27.05 -34.01
CA LEU A 9 -35.83 -25.84 -33.27
C LEU A 9 -34.55 -25.13 -32.76
N HIS A 10 -33.55 -25.91 -32.30
CA HIS A 10 -32.29 -25.36 -31.77
C HIS A 10 -31.45 -24.66 -32.86
N ARG A 11 -31.46 -25.16 -34.10
CA ARG A 11 -30.75 -24.50 -35.21
C ARG A 11 -31.38 -23.20 -35.68
N ARG A 12 -32.70 -23.03 -35.53
CA ARG A 12 -33.37 -21.76 -35.88
C ARG A 12 -33.12 -20.66 -34.87
N VAL A 13 -33.09 -20.98 -33.59
CA VAL A 13 -32.80 -20.03 -32.54
C VAL A 13 -31.33 -19.50 -32.63
N HIS A 14 -30.35 -20.40 -32.92
CA HIS A 14 -28.97 -20.04 -33.10
C HIS A 14 -28.73 -19.09 -34.30
N ARG A 15 -29.46 -19.30 -35.40
CA ARG A 15 -29.34 -18.41 -36.56
C ARG A 15 -29.96 -17.03 -36.33
N LEU A 16 -31.03 -16.93 -35.55
CA LEU A 16 -31.66 -15.67 -35.21
C LEU A 16 -30.76 -14.83 -34.23
N PHE A 17 -30.10 -15.51 -33.31
CA PHE A 17 -29.16 -14.85 -32.38
C PHE A 17 -27.92 -14.32 -33.10
N LEU A 18 -27.41 -15.02 -34.09
CA LEU A 18 -26.21 -14.62 -34.85
C LEU A 18 -26.44 -13.39 -35.74
N VAL A 19 -27.68 -13.26 -36.30
CA VAL A 19 -28.03 -12.09 -37.12
C VAL A 19 -28.28 -10.87 -36.28
N VAL A 20 -28.86 -10.99 -35.07
CA VAL A 20 -29.08 -9.85 -34.14
C VAL A 20 -27.76 -9.34 -33.58
N CYS A 21 -26.79 -10.21 -33.30
CA CYS A 21 -25.45 -9.77 -32.84
C CYS A 21 -24.63 -9.07 -33.93
N LEU A 22 -24.84 -9.41 -35.21
CA LEU A 22 -24.08 -8.84 -36.33
C LEU A 22 -24.53 -7.40 -36.67
N VAL A 23 -25.79 -7.06 -36.42
CA VAL A 23 -26.32 -5.72 -36.71
C VAL A 23 -26.00 -4.74 -35.60
N SER A 24 -25.75 -5.21 -34.37
CA SER A 24 -25.37 -4.36 -33.24
C SER A 24 -23.90 -3.93 -33.23
N PHE A 25 -23.04 -4.47 -34.12
CA PHE A 25 -21.60 -4.20 -34.14
C PHE A 25 -21.18 -3.10 -35.13
N ILE A 26 -22.07 -2.56 -35.93
CA ILE A 26 -21.76 -1.54 -36.97
C ILE A 26 -22.00 -0.11 -36.48
N GLY A 27 -22.53 0.10 -35.27
CA GLY A 27 -22.89 1.42 -34.72
C GLY A 27 -21.89 2.09 -33.78
N LEU A 28 -20.72 1.53 -33.49
CA LEU A 28 -19.78 2.05 -32.48
C LEU A 28 -18.38 2.36 -33.02
N LEU A 29 -18.30 2.97 -34.17
CA LEU A 29 -17.02 3.52 -34.68
C LEU A 29 -17.23 5.01 -34.97
N THR A 30 -17.15 5.86 -33.95
CA THR A 30 -16.59 7.23 -34.00
C THR A 30 -16.79 7.95 -32.66
N THR A 31 -15.96 7.69 -31.67
CA THR A 31 -15.51 8.74 -30.74
C THR A 31 -14.11 8.35 -30.28
N ALA A 32 -13.14 8.70 -31.11
CA ALA A 32 -11.75 8.78 -30.69
C ALA A 32 -11.65 9.96 -29.71
N CYS A 33 -11.97 9.74 -28.43
CA CYS A 33 -11.50 10.62 -27.39
C CYS A 33 -9.99 10.44 -27.29
N SER A 34 -9.26 11.39 -27.87
CA SER A 34 -7.84 11.59 -27.61
C SER A 34 -7.66 11.76 -26.11
N HIS A 35 -7.38 10.68 -25.41
CA HIS A 35 -6.80 10.74 -24.07
C HIS A 35 -5.38 11.24 -24.28
N ALA A 36 -5.19 12.56 -24.24
CA ALA A 36 -3.88 13.11 -23.98
C ALA A 36 -3.35 12.43 -22.73
N PRO A 37 -2.08 11.99 -22.68
CA PRO A 37 -1.49 11.48 -21.46
C PRO A 37 -1.63 12.61 -20.43
N GLN A 38 -2.50 12.41 -19.44
CA GLN A 38 -2.51 13.24 -18.24
C GLN A 38 -1.16 13.03 -17.61
N GLY A 39 -0.21 13.92 -17.93
CA GLY A 39 1.02 14.00 -17.20
C GLY A 39 0.65 14.03 -15.72
N SER A 40 1.15 13.07 -14.97
CA SER A 40 1.04 13.02 -13.52
C SER A 40 1.53 14.37 -13.00
N ARG A 41 0.61 15.31 -12.77
CA ARG A 41 0.92 16.51 -12.02
C ARG A 41 1.28 16.01 -10.65
N SER A 42 2.59 15.92 -10.39
CA SER A 42 3.10 15.82 -9.03
C SER A 42 2.43 16.95 -8.27
N ALA A 43 1.48 16.61 -7.42
CA ALA A 43 0.87 17.57 -6.51
C ALA A 43 2.03 18.16 -5.69
N SER A 44 2.42 19.39 -5.98
CA SER A 44 3.38 20.12 -5.16
C SER A 44 2.74 20.25 -3.79
N SER A 45 3.15 19.41 -2.84
CA SER A 45 2.69 19.51 -1.47
C SER A 45 3.28 20.82 -0.90
N THR A 46 2.45 21.84 -0.80
CA THR A 46 2.81 23.16 -0.27
C THR A 46 2.81 23.22 1.27
N GLY A 47 2.64 22.05 1.93
CA GLY A 47 2.61 21.95 3.39
C GLY A 47 3.98 22.21 4.03
N GLU A 48 3.95 22.63 5.30
CA GLU A 48 5.15 22.80 6.13
C GLU A 48 5.77 21.44 6.48
N TRP A 49 7.10 21.40 6.64
CA TRP A 49 7.82 20.24 7.12
C TRP A 49 7.69 20.11 8.64
N HIS A 50 7.30 18.91 9.09
CA HIS A 50 7.19 18.57 10.49
C HIS A 50 8.19 17.47 10.83
N ASP A 51 9.10 17.76 11.73
CA ASP A 51 10.00 16.75 12.31
C ASP A 51 9.26 15.96 13.38
N PHE A 52 9.55 14.69 13.48
CA PHE A 52 8.98 13.81 14.49
C PHE A 52 9.99 12.77 14.96
N HIS A 53 9.76 12.25 16.15
CA HIS A 53 10.40 11.07 16.69
C HIS A 53 9.36 10.18 17.36
N GLY A 54 9.69 8.92 17.63
CA GLY A 54 8.71 8.04 18.24
C GLY A 54 9.21 6.65 18.54
N THR A 55 8.26 5.79 18.89
CA THR A 55 8.50 4.38 19.15
C THR A 55 7.36 3.57 18.54
N TRP A 56 7.72 2.50 17.85
CA TRP A 56 6.80 1.50 17.36
C TRP A 56 7.08 0.18 18.05
N THR A 57 6.08 -0.39 18.71
CA THR A 57 6.11 -1.73 19.31
C THR A 57 5.11 -2.59 18.57
N ALA A 58 5.55 -3.74 18.06
CA ALA A 58 4.71 -4.60 17.27
C ALA A 58 4.95 -6.08 17.54
N ALA A 59 3.92 -6.86 17.33
CA ALA A 59 3.94 -8.32 17.29
C ALA A 59 3.46 -8.82 15.94
N GLY A 60 3.76 -10.08 15.63
CA GLY A 60 3.31 -10.67 14.39
C GLY A 60 3.93 -12.02 14.08
N SER A 61 4.08 -12.32 12.82
CA SER A 61 4.65 -13.57 12.34
C SER A 61 5.86 -13.34 11.46
N ARG A 62 6.82 -14.26 11.51
CA ARG A 62 8.01 -14.30 10.67
C ARG A 62 8.20 -15.71 10.14
N ASN A 63 8.23 -15.86 8.83
CA ASN A 63 8.52 -17.11 8.15
C ASN A 63 9.93 -17.02 7.54
N ILE A 64 10.80 -17.97 7.86
CA ILE A 64 12.17 -18.01 7.39
C ILE A 64 12.34 -19.16 6.41
N MET A 65 12.96 -18.87 5.26
CA MET A 65 13.29 -19.85 4.23
C MET A 65 14.81 -19.87 4.02
N PRO A 66 15.50 -21.01 4.28
CA PRO A 66 16.90 -21.17 3.94
C PRO A 66 17.05 -21.37 2.41
N PHE A 67 18.08 -20.76 1.82
CA PHE A 67 18.42 -20.90 0.40
C PHE A 67 19.74 -21.66 0.15
N GLY A 68 20.25 -22.32 1.17
CA GLY A 68 21.55 -22.98 1.14
C GLY A 68 22.70 -22.08 1.58
N GLY A 69 23.76 -22.68 2.16
CA GLY A 69 24.81 -21.93 2.84
C GLY A 69 24.20 -21.08 3.97
N ASP A 70 24.71 -19.87 4.12
CA ASP A 70 24.23 -18.92 5.14
C ASP A 70 23.13 -17.97 4.64
N ARG A 71 22.67 -18.17 3.39
CA ARG A 71 21.64 -17.31 2.81
C ARG A 71 20.26 -17.69 3.34
N ARG A 72 19.52 -16.68 3.80
CA ARG A 72 18.16 -16.81 4.31
C ARG A 72 17.29 -15.68 3.78
N ALA A 73 16.05 -16.01 3.48
CA ALA A 73 15.00 -15.01 3.27
C ALA A 73 13.96 -15.15 4.37
N ALA A 74 13.39 -14.04 4.78
CA ALA A 74 12.30 -14.00 5.76
C ALA A 74 11.19 -13.08 5.29
N MET A 75 9.96 -13.49 5.54
CA MET A 75 8.77 -12.67 5.36
C MET A 75 8.16 -12.40 6.74
N SER A 76 7.94 -11.14 7.07
CA SER A 76 7.36 -10.74 8.34
C SER A 76 6.12 -9.89 8.12
N ILE A 77 5.09 -10.14 8.92
CA ILE A 77 3.88 -9.34 9.03
C ILE A 77 3.81 -8.86 10.47
N LEU A 78 3.91 -7.56 10.68
CA LEU A 78 3.97 -6.94 12.00
C LEU A 78 2.83 -5.94 12.15
N ASN A 79 2.22 -5.92 13.34
CA ASN A 79 1.14 -5.00 13.69
C ASN A 79 1.32 -4.52 15.12
N GLY A 80 1.14 -3.23 15.37
CA GLY A 80 1.30 -2.71 16.73
C GLY A 80 1.06 -1.22 16.86
N SER A 81 1.43 -0.73 18.02
CA SER A 81 1.24 0.67 18.40
C SER A 81 2.45 1.50 18.06
N LEU A 82 2.23 2.58 17.32
CA LEU A 82 3.22 3.61 17.03
C LEU A 82 2.82 4.89 17.74
N VAL A 83 3.73 5.43 18.55
CA VAL A 83 3.53 6.72 19.22
C VAL A 83 4.58 7.69 18.70
N LEU A 84 4.12 8.79 18.13
CA LEU A 84 4.98 9.86 17.61
C LEU A 84 4.87 11.10 18.51
N ALA A 85 5.99 11.79 18.68
CA ALA A 85 6.08 13.09 19.29
C ALA A 85 6.82 14.05 18.34
N GLY A 86 6.48 15.32 18.41
CA GLY A 86 7.12 16.39 17.64
C GLY A 86 7.08 17.69 18.41
N PRO A 87 7.79 18.73 17.92
CA PRO A 87 7.90 20.02 18.63
C PRO A 87 6.56 20.69 18.90
N SER A 88 5.57 20.45 18.04
CA SER A 88 4.26 21.12 18.07
C SER A 88 3.13 20.24 18.57
N ARG A 89 3.36 18.95 18.80
CA ARG A 89 2.30 17.98 19.20
C ARG A 89 2.85 16.95 20.18
N PRO A 90 2.29 16.87 21.39
CA PRO A 90 2.55 15.73 22.26
C PRO A 90 1.84 14.48 21.72
N ASN A 91 2.54 13.38 21.74
CA ASN A 91 2.09 12.00 21.54
C ASN A 91 0.87 11.78 20.62
N VAL A 92 1.11 11.58 19.34
CA VAL A 92 0.09 11.11 18.38
C VAL A 92 0.22 9.61 18.23
N GLY A 93 -0.86 8.90 18.50
CA GLY A 93 -0.92 7.44 18.38
C GLY A 93 -1.40 6.99 16.99
N PHE A 94 -0.80 5.91 16.52
CA PHE A 94 -1.21 5.20 15.31
C PHE A 94 -1.24 3.69 15.57
N ARG A 95 -2.10 3.00 14.88
CA ARG A 95 -1.90 1.59 14.60
C ARG A 95 -1.00 1.49 13.38
N ALA A 96 0.16 0.85 13.51
CA ALA A 96 1.10 0.69 12.43
C ALA A 96 1.22 -0.79 12.04
N GLU A 97 1.08 -1.05 10.76
CA GLU A 97 1.20 -2.38 10.16
C GLU A 97 2.33 -2.36 9.14
N ALA A 98 3.15 -3.41 9.11
CA ALA A 98 4.20 -3.56 8.14
C ALA A 98 4.23 -4.97 7.54
N PHE A 99 4.43 -5.03 6.23
CA PHE A 99 4.73 -6.22 5.47
C PHE A 99 6.15 -6.10 4.94
N VAL A 100 7.03 -7.03 5.32
CA VAL A 100 8.47 -6.94 5.09
C VAL A 100 8.99 -8.25 4.49
N PHE A 101 9.74 -8.13 3.42
CA PHE A 101 10.58 -9.20 2.88
C PHE A 101 12.05 -8.84 3.13
N ASN A 102 12.80 -9.74 3.76
CA ASN A 102 14.21 -9.59 4.07
C ASN A 102 14.99 -10.74 3.47
N ASP A 103 16.03 -10.47 2.72
CA ASP A 103 16.98 -11.46 2.19
C ASP A 103 18.40 -11.03 2.58
N THR A 104 19.14 -11.91 3.22
CA THR A 104 20.50 -11.61 3.70
C THR A 104 21.49 -11.22 2.60
N ALA A 105 21.19 -11.53 1.33
CA ALA A 105 22.04 -11.17 0.19
C ALA A 105 21.60 -9.90 -0.53
N THR A 106 20.31 -9.56 -0.53
CA THR A 106 19.76 -8.45 -1.33
C THR A 106 19.16 -7.33 -0.49
N GLY A 107 19.09 -7.52 0.83
CA GLY A 107 18.55 -6.54 1.75
C GLY A 107 17.05 -6.71 2.02
N MET A 108 16.46 -5.70 2.62
CA MET A 108 15.08 -5.67 3.08
C MET A 108 14.25 -4.65 2.29
N VAL A 109 13.08 -5.07 1.87
CA VAL A 109 12.04 -4.22 1.28
C VAL A 109 10.70 -4.47 1.98
N GLY A 110 9.86 -3.44 2.04
CA GLY A 110 8.54 -3.58 2.67
C GLY A 110 7.60 -2.44 2.38
N ARG A 111 6.42 -2.54 2.98
CA ARG A 111 5.40 -1.51 3.00
C ARG A 111 4.88 -1.36 4.42
N ALA A 112 4.55 -0.12 4.80
CA ALA A 112 3.88 0.13 6.07
C ALA A 112 2.68 1.05 5.88
N VAL A 113 1.68 0.83 6.73
CA VAL A 113 0.47 1.64 6.84
C VAL A 113 0.34 2.10 8.28
N TRP A 114 0.24 3.40 8.49
CA TRP A 114 -0.02 4.01 9.78
C TRP A 114 -1.43 4.56 9.78
N THR A 115 -2.30 4.03 10.62
CA THR A 115 -3.71 4.41 10.74
C THR A 115 -3.91 5.15 12.05
N ASP A 116 -4.44 6.36 11.99
CA ASP A 116 -4.73 7.16 13.18
C ASP A 116 -6.10 6.85 13.81
N GLU A 117 -6.44 7.58 14.85
CA GLU A 117 -7.70 7.43 15.60
C GLU A 117 -8.96 7.73 14.79
N HIS A 118 -8.84 8.45 13.65
CA HIS A 118 -9.95 8.78 12.76
C HIS A 118 -10.05 7.82 11.57
N GLY A 119 -9.10 6.87 11.44
CA GLY A 119 -9.02 5.96 10.31
C GLY A 119 -8.27 6.52 9.10
N ASP A 120 -7.73 7.73 9.18
CA ASP A 120 -6.88 8.29 8.14
C ASP A 120 -5.51 7.58 8.12
N GLN A 121 -4.98 7.34 6.93
CA GLN A 121 -3.82 6.49 6.73
C GLN A 121 -2.66 7.21 6.07
N ALA A 122 -1.43 6.94 6.54
CA ALA A 122 -0.20 7.28 5.85
C ALA A 122 0.48 6.00 5.33
N PHE A 123 0.93 6.03 4.08
CA PHE A 123 1.55 4.90 3.39
C PHE A 123 3.04 5.15 3.22
N SER A 124 3.85 4.11 3.43
CA SER A 124 5.29 4.21 3.21
C SER A 124 5.91 2.94 2.60
N GLU A 125 7.00 3.15 1.89
CA GLU A 125 7.92 2.12 1.44
C GLU A 125 9.04 1.99 2.46
N LEU A 126 9.45 0.74 2.73
CA LEU A 126 10.54 0.42 3.64
C LEU A 126 11.72 -0.19 2.87
N ARG A 127 12.93 0.18 3.26
CA ARG A 127 14.19 -0.39 2.75
C ARG A 127 15.20 -0.54 3.88
N GLY A 128 16.01 -1.58 3.82
CA GLY A 128 17.10 -1.83 4.77
C GLY A 128 18.16 -2.76 4.17
N GLU A 129 19.30 -2.88 4.85
CA GLU A 129 20.40 -3.71 4.37
C GLU A 129 20.19 -5.20 4.62
N GLY A 130 19.25 -5.57 5.49
CA GLY A 130 18.86 -6.97 5.69
C GLY A 130 19.82 -7.84 6.49
N ASN A 131 20.91 -7.28 6.99
CA ASN A 131 21.88 -8.02 7.80
C ASN A 131 21.62 -7.84 9.30
N ALA A 132 22.09 -8.81 10.11
CA ALA A 132 21.86 -8.81 11.56
C ALA A 132 22.60 -7.67 12.29
N ASP A 133 23.72 -7.21 11.73
CA ASP A 133 24.59 -6.22 12.36
C ASP A 133 24.10 -4.78 12.10
N ASN A 134 23.34 -4.58 11.02
CA ASN A 134 22.79 -3.28 10.65
C ASN A 134 21.29 -3.37 10.35
N ASN A 135 20.51 -3.35 11.42
CA ASN A 135 19.04 -3.38 11.35
C ASN A 135 18.43 -1.99 11.06
N LYS A 136 19.19 -1.09 10.42
CA LYS A 136 18.67 0.20 9.99
C LYS A 136 17.66 0.05 8.87
N ILE A 137 16.52 0.70 9.08
CA ILE A 137 15.40 0.70 8.15
C ILE A 137 15.08 2.16 7.82
N ALA A 138 15.04 2.46 6.53
CA ALA A 138 14.58 3.73 6.01
C ALA A 138 13.15 3.59 5.48
N GLY A 139 12.26 4.48 5.88
CA GLY A 139 10.92 4.61 5.38
C GLY A 139 10.77 5.87 4.52
N THR A 140 10.03 5.76 3.41
CA THR A 140 9.68 6.90 2.56
C THR A 140 8.16 6.97 2.45
N PHE A 141 7.56 8.08 2.85
CA PHE A 141 6.14 8.30 2.66
C PHE A 141 5.81 8.45 1.17
N VAL A 142 4.79 7.71 0.73
CA VAL A 142 4.36 7.67 -0.68
C VAL A 142 2.92 8.16 -0.86
N GLY A 143 2.33 8.73 0.19
CA GLY A 143 0.97 9.26 0.21
C GLY A 143 0.18 8.81 1.43
N GLY A 144 -1.14 8.92 1.32
CA GLY A 144 -2.08 8.55 2.38
C GLY A 144 -3.51 8.87 2.02
N THR A 145 -4.39 8.74 3.00
CA THR A 145 -5.81 9.11 2.92
C THR A 145 -6.13 10.26 3.87
N GLY A 146 -7.28 10.88 3.72
CA GLY A 146 -7.78 11.94 4.59
C GLY A 146 -6.75 13.02 4.85
N ARG A 147 -6.41 13.26 6.12
CA ARG A 147 -5.42 14.27 6.53
C ARG A 147 -4.00 13.99 6.05
N TYR A 148 -3.68 12.74 5.64
CA TYR A 148 -2.38 12.34 5.12
C TYR A 148 -2.33 12.25 3.60
N ALA A 149 -3.38 12.70 2.91
CA ALA A 149 -3.39 12.78 1.45
C ALA A 149 -2.21 13.61 0.96
N GLY A 150 -1.40 13.04 0.06
CA GLY A 150 -0.17 13.67 -0.44
C GLY A 150 0.98 13.75 0.57
N ALA A 151 0.92 12.98 1.66
CA ALA A 151 2.04 12.86 2.60
C ALA A 151 3.31 12.42 1.88
N ASN A 152 4.43 13.12 2.19
CA ASN A 152 5.72 12.88 1.59
C ASN A 152 6.81 13.22 2.62
N GLY A 153 7.88 12.47 2.61
CA GLY A 153 8.96 12.62 3.58
C GLY A 153 9.63 11.30 3.86
N THR A 154 10.51 11.29 4.83
CA THR A 154 11.32 10.12 5.17
C THR A 154 11.45 9.96 6.68
N TYR A 155 11.70 8.72 7.09
CA TYR A 155 12.04 8.41 8.47
C TYR A 155 13.03 7.24 8.52
N GLU A 156 13.68 7.06 9.65
CA GLU A 156 14.62 5.97 9.89
C GLU A 156 14.45 5.42 11.30
N PHE A 157 14.77 4.17 11.46
CA PHE A 157 14.85 3.49 12.75
C PHE A 157 15.69 2.22 12.64
N SER A 158 16.10 1.66 13.78
CA SER A 158 16.59 0.29 13.84
C SER A 158 15.52 -0.60 14.44
N TRP A 159 15.37 -1.82 13.94
CA TRP A 159 14.45 -2.80 14.49
C TRP A 159 15.17 -3.77 15.42
N ARG A 160 14.57 -4.06 16.56
CA ARG A 160 15.06 -5.07 17.49
C ARG A 160 13.94 -6.03 17.87
N PHE A 161 14.15 -7.33 17.61
CA PHE A 161 13.29 -8.36 18.16
C PHE A 161 13.50 -8.48 19.66
N VAL A 162 12.40 -8.55 20.41
CA VAL A 162 12.37 -8.76 21.85
C VAL A 162 12.04 -10.24 22.13
N LEU A 163 11.22 -10.83 21.27
CA LEU A 163 10.83 -12.24 21.30
C LEU A 163 10.87 -12.80 19.89
N GLU A 164 11.48 -13.97 19.73
CA GLU A 164 11.42 -14.79 18.52
C GLU A 164 11.15 -16.24 18.95
N ASN A 165 9.98 -16.75 18.63
CA ASN A 165 9.60 -18.12 18.93
C ASN A 165 9.88 -19.06 17.73
N GLU A 166 10.07 -20.35 18.00
CA GLU A 166 10.29 -21.36 16.96
C GLU A 166 9.09 -21.54 16.02
N ASP A 167 7.88 -21.25 16.48
CA ASP A 167 6.63 -21.26 15.69
C ASP A 167 6.48 -20.05 14.77
N GLY A 168 7.47 -19.14 14.76
CA GLY A 168 7.48 -17.96 13.94
C GLY A 168 6.73 -16.75 14.53
N VAL A 169 6.24 -16.84 15.75
CA VAL A 169 5.70 -15.66 16.45
C VAL A 169 6.85 -14.76 16.88
N VAL A 170 6.73 -13.49 16.59
CA VAL A 170 7.76 -12.49 16.89
C VAL A 170 7.15 -11.25 17.54
N GLU A 171 7.93 -10.64 18.43
CA GLU A 171 7.65 -9.32 18.98
C GLU A 171 8.91 -8.45 18.91
N GLY A 172 8.73 -7.15 18.73
CA GLY A 172 9.88 -6.25 18.65
C GLY A 172 9.48 -4.78 18.76
N GLN A 173 10.51 -3.96 18.71
CA GLN A 173 10.36 -2.51 18.79
C GLN A 173 11.35 -1.76 17.92
N SER A 174 10.94 -0.57 17.48
CA SER A 174 11.82 0.38 16.83
C SER A 174 12.70 1.10 17.84
N MET A 175 13.96 1.29 17.47
CA MET A 175 14.93 2.06 18.23
C MET A 175 15.31 3.29 17.44
N GLY A 176 15.25 4.47 18.07
CA GLY A 176 15.68 5.72 17.47
C GLY A 176 14.84 6.17 16.27
N LEU A 177 13.54 5.85 16.26
CA LEU A 177 12.64 6.26 15.19
C LEU A 177 12.57 7.78 15.16
N LYS A 178 12.93 8.36 14.02
CA LYS A 178 12.87 9.80 13.74
C LYS A 178 12.66 10.04 12.26
N GLY A 179 12.08 11.17 11.93
CA GLY A 179 11.81 11.50 10.54
C GLY A 179 11.26 12.90 10.38
N ARG A 180 10.95 13.19 9.13
CA ARG A 180 10.27 14.42 8.73
C ARG A 180 9.22 14.13 7.69
N VAL A 181 8.10 14.81 7.79
CA VAL A 181 6.97 14.65 6.87
C VAL A 181 6.44 16.02 6.49
N ARG A 182 5.99 16.11 5.25
CA ARG A 182 5.19 17.20 4.74
C ARG A 182 3.85 16.63 4.31
N ILE A 183 2.76 17.21 4.83
CA ILE A 183 1.41 16.81 4.52
C ILE A 183 0.84 17.84 3.55
N GLY A 184 0.30 17.39 2.41
CA GLY A 184 -0.37 18.28 1.45
C GLY A 184 -1.58 18.95 2.11
N SER A 185 -1.87 20.18 1.70
CA SER A 185 -3.14 20.81 2.11
C SER A 185 -4.29 19.94 1.59
N PRO A 186 -5.35 19.69 2.38
CA PRO A 186 -6.54 19.00 1.90
C PRO A 186 -7.02 19.71 0.63
N GLN A 187 -7.17 19.00 -0.47
CA GLN A 187 -7.86 19.56 -1.63
C GLN A 187 -9.32 19.77 -1.18
N THR A 188 -9.67 21.01 -0.93
CA THR A 188 -11.07 21.42 -0.80
C THR A 188 -11.70 21.06 -2.14
N GLY A 189 -12.42 19.94 -2.18
CA GLY A 189 -13.12 19.49 -3.36
C GLY A 189 -14.01 20.64 -3.84
N SER A 190 -13.69 21.23 -4.98
CA SER A 190 -14.60 22.07 -5.72
C SER A 190 -15.81 21.19 -6.06
N GLN A 191 -16.86 21.29 -5.27
CA GLN A 191 -18.19 20.90 -5.69
C GLN A 191 -18.52 21.74 -6.93
N GLN A 192 -18.22 21.21 -8.11
CA GLN A 192 -18.89 21.67 -9.30
C GLN A 192 -20.37 21.26 -9.16
N GLY A 193 -21.16 22.19 -8.64
CA GLY A 193 -22.59 22.18 -8.76
C GLY A 193 -22.93 22.18 -10.25
N GLY A 194 -23.24 21.00 -10.79
CA GLY A 194 -23.96 20.85 -12.04
C GLY A 194 -25.39 21.22 -11.79
N LEU A 195 -25.77 22.45 -12.12
CA LEU A 195 -27.15 22.88 -12.35
C LEU A 195 -27.60 22.34 -13.71
N LEU A 196 -28.81 21.77 -13.69
CA LEU A 196 -29.77 21.40 -14.75
C LEU A 196 -29.76 19.93 -15.11
#